data_171522a077452d2ba7aa42b6cf1f2936
#
_entry.id   171522a077452d2ba7aa42b6cf1f2936
#
_cell.length_a   1.000
_cell.length_b   1.000
_cell.length_c   1.000
_cell.angle_alpha   90.00
_cell.angle_beta   90.00
_cell.angle_gamma   90.00
#
_symmetry.space_group_name_H-M   'P 1'
#
loop_
_entity.id
_entity.type
_entity.pdbx_description
1 polymer ?
#
loop_
_entity_poly.entity_id
_entity_poly.type
_entity_poly.pdbx_seq_one_letter_code
_entity_poly.pdbx_strand_id
1 'polypeptide(L)'
;MHVPRLYTPGNLAQGETLDLTGQAAHHVANVLRLKAGATIHIFDGRGHEHRASISTVNRSDITLTVHEEVNTQMESYLDIALLQGIARNDHMDLVLQKAVELGVNTIQPLWMQRSQTHLKNNRLEKRVRHWEGVIINACEQCGRATLPVLSPVQNYGDWISTTGLPGAGVMLQPASEISLKQLELAEKHISVLVGPEGGMTADEQTMAVNAGFRSIRLGPRILRTETAALAAVSAIQTLWGDFS
;
A
#
# COMPACT_ATOMS: atom_id res chain seq x y z
N MET A 1 -9.29 25.03 -0.79
CA MET A 1 -10.04 24.06 -1.62
C MET A 1 -9.06 22.99 -2.01
N HIS A 2 -9.34 21.73 -1.75
CA HIS A 2 -8.41 20.63 -2.08
C HIS A 2 -8.40 20.44 -3.61
N VAL A 3 -7.23 20.52 -4.25
CA VAL A 3 -7.08 20.25 -5.68
C VAL A 3 -7.18 18.74 -5.89
N PRO A 4 -8.07 18.24 -6.77
CA PRO A 4 -8.19 16.82 -7.04
C PRO A 4 -6.86 16.27 -7.59
N ARG A 5 -6.52 15.03 -7.17
CA ARG A 5 -5.31 14.33 -7.62
C ARG A 5 -5.71 13.08 -8.40
N LEU A 6 -4.95 12.78 -9.43
CA LEU A 6 -5.21 11.65 -10.31
C LEU A 6 -3.92 10.92 -10.67
N TYR A 7 -3.92 9.62 -10.52
CA TYR A 7 -2.84 8.76 -11.02
C TYR A 7 -2.90 8.67 -12.54
N THR A 8 -1.77 8.98 -13.18
CA THR A 8 -1.64 8.98 -14.65
C THR A 8 -0.32 8.29 -15.00
N PRO A 9 -0.34 6.99 -15.36
CA PRO A 9 0.89 6.29 -15.68
C PRO A 9 1.56 6.85 -16.93
N GLY A 10 2.89 6.91 -16.93
CA GLY A 10 3.67 7.38 -18.06
C GLY A 10 4.65 8.46 -17.67
N ASN A 11 5.22 9.12 -18.67
CA ASN A 11 6.09 10.28 -18.46
C ASN A 11 5.24 11.54 -18.43
N LEU A 12 5.43 12.36 -17.42
CA LEU A 12 4.74 13.64 -17.28
C LEU A 12 5.73 14.75 -17.62
N ALA A 13 5.64 15.32 -18.83
CA ALA A 13 6.50 16.41 -19.23
C ALA A 13 5.71 17.72 -19.34
N GLN A 14 6.27 18.79 -18.80
CA GLN A 14 5.67 20.11 -18.86
C GLN A 14 5.43 20.56 -20.31
N GLY A 15 4.24 21.04 -20.61
CA GLY A 15 3.80 21.49 -21.93
C GLY A 15 3.18 20.39 -22.78
N GLU A 16 3.25 19.14 -22.37
CA GLU A 16 2.58 18.03 -23.07
C GLU A 16 1.07 18.00 -22.81
N THR A 17 0.36 17.38 -23.74
CA THR A 17 -1.05 17.06 -23.60
C THR A 17 -1.22 15.57 -23.38
N LEU A 18 -2.12 15.19 -22.46
CA LEU A 18 -2.43 13.82 -22.12
C LEU A 18 -3.92 13.56 -22.28
N ASP A 19 -4.27 12.45 -22.89
CA ASP A 19 -5.66 12.03 -23.01
C ASP A 19 -5.98 10.97 -21.95
N LEU A 20 -6.89 11.31 -21.05
CA LEU A 20 -7.50 10.36 -20.12
C LEU A 20 -8.65 9.65 -20.82
N THR A 21 -8.68 8.34 -20.69
CA THR A 21 -9.74 7.49 -21.27
C THR A 21 -10.32 6.54 -20.21
N GLY A 22 -11.41 5.88 -20.52
CA GLY A 22 -11.99 4.83 -19.69
C GLY A 22 -12.36 5.31 -18.27
N GLN A 23 -11.89 4.58 -17.26
CA GLN A 23 -12.27 4.84 -15.87
C GLN A 23 -11.74 6.18 -15.33
N ALA A 24 -10.55 6.61 -15.74
CA ALA A 24 -9.97 7.89 -15.34
C ALA A 24 -10.82 9.07 -15.87
N ALA A 25 -11.17 9.06 -17.16
CA ALA A 25 -12.04 10.08 -17.75
C ALA A 25 -13.42 10.08 -17.07
N HIS A 26 -14.00 8.90 -16.84
CA HIS A 26 -15.28 8.79 -16.13
C HIS A 26 -15.20 9.37 -14.70
N HIS A 27 -14.14 9.10 -13.98
CA HIS A 27 -13.93 9.63 -12.63
C HIS A 27 -13.90 11.16 -12.63
N VAL A 28 -13.11 11.76 -13.51
CA VAL A 28 -12.97 13.22 -13.61
C VAL A 28 -14.29 13.89 -14.04
N ALA A 29 -14.96 13.34 -15.06
CA ALA A 29 -16.17 13.97 -15.62
C ALA A 29 -17.41 13.74 -14.73
N ASN A 30 -17.61 12.52 -14.21
CA ASN A 30 -18.88 12.14 -13.60
C ASN A 30 -18.84 12.11 -12.07
N VAL A 31 -17.70 11.76 -11.47
CA VAL A 31 -17.55 11.72 -10.00
C VAL A 31 -17.10 13.10 -9.51
N LEU A 32 -15.99 13.61 -10.02
CA LEU A 32 -15.44 14.92 -9.65
C LEU A 32 -16.19 16.08 -10.33
N ARG A 33 -16.86 15.82 -11.43
CA ARG A 33 -17.67 16.78 -12.21
C ARG A 33 -16.87 18.02 -12.62
N LEU A 34 -15.60 17.81 -12.97
CA LEU A 34 -14.70 18.88 -13.39
C LEU A 34 -15.02 19.28 -14.84
N LYS A 35 -14.74 20.54 -15.15
CA LYS A 35 -14.98 21.17 -16.47
C LYS A 35 -13.68 21.64 -17.06
N ALA A 36 -13.70 21.94 -18.36
CA ALA A 36 -12.58 22.63 -19.02
C ALA A 36 -12.19 23.90 -18.24
N GLY A 37 -10.89 24.13 -18.10
CA GLY A 37 -10.29 25.18 -17.29
C GLY A 37 -10.07 24.78 -15.81
N ALA A 38 -10.59 23.66 -15.32
CA ALA A 38 -10.33 23.22 -13.96
C ALA A 38 -8.89 22.75 -13.77
N THR A 39 -8.32 23.04 -12.60
CA THR A 39 -6.99 22.58 -12.21
C THR A 39 -7.09 21.25 -11.48
N ILE A 40 -6.20 20.33 -11.83
CA ILE A 40 -5.98 19.05 -11.13
C ILE A 40 -4.49 18.84 -10.93
N HIS A 41 -4.13 17.95 -10.04
CA HIS A 41 -2.78 17.39 -9.95
C HIS A 41 -2.76 16.00 -10.59
N ILE A 42 -1.70 15.68 -11.30
CA ILE A 42 -1.46 14.35 -11.87
C ILE A 42 -0.13 13.82 -11.37
N PHE A 43 -0.05 12.53 -11.05
CA PHE A 43 1.20 11.91 -10.60
C PHE A 43 1.43 10.57 -11.30
N ASP A 44 2.72 10.24 -11.53
CA ASP A 44 3.14 9.07 -12.33
C ASP A 44 3.29 7.76 -11.51
N GLY A 45 3.14 7.82 -10.19
CA GLY A 45 3.36 6.70 -9.28
C GLY A 45 4.84 6.42 -8.95
N ARG A 46 5.77 7.26 -9.43
CA ARG A 46 7.22 7.15 -9.20
C ARG A 46 7.80 8.31 -8.39
N GLY A 47 6.93 9.18 -7.88
CA GLY A 47 7.31 10.33 -7.08
C GLY A 47 7.19 11.68 -7.82
N HIS A 48 6.89 11.70 -9.12
CA HIS A 48 6.69 12.93 -9.87
C HIS A 48 5.21 13.31 -9.87
N GLU A 49 4.93 14.55 -9.49
CA GLU A 49 3.59 15.14 -9.51
C GLU A 49 3.63 16.47 -10.25
N HIS A 50 2.65 16.71 -11.12
CA HIS A 50 2.53 17.93 -11.89
C HIS A 50 1.15 18.56 -11.71
N ARG A 51 1.11 19.88 -11.72
CA ARG A 51 -0.13 20.59 -11.93
C ARG A 51 -0.57 20.39 -13.39
N ALA A 52 -1.86 20.21 -13.61
CA ALA A 52 -2.44 20.12 -14.94
C ALA A 52 -3.75 20.88 -14.99
N SER A 53 -4.16 21.28 -16.19
CA SER A 53 -5.47 21.85 -16.45
C SER A 53 -6.25 20.99 -17.43
N ILE A 54 -7.56 20.91 -17.25
CA ILE A 54 -8.45 20.25 -18.19
C ILE A 54 -8.64 21.17 -19.41
N SER A 55 -8.17 20.73 -20.56
CA SER A 55 -8.30 21.47 -21.82
C SER A 55 -9.64 21.22 -22.49
N THR A 56 -10.04 19.93 -22.59
CA THR A 56 -11.33 19.53 -23.16
C THR A 56 -11.97 18.40 -22.36
N VAL A 57 -13.28 18.38 -22.36
CA VAL A 57 -14.09 17.28 -21.77
C VAL A 57 -15.01 16.77 -22.86
N ASN A 58 -14.74 15.59 -23.38
CA ASN A 58 -15.59 14.90 -24.32
C ASN A 58 -16.37 13.78 -23.62
N ARG A 59 -17.23 13.08 -24.35
CA ARG A 59 -18.06 12.02 -23.77
C ARG A 59 -17.24 10.79 -23.31
N SER A 60 -16.12 10.50 -23.97
CA SER A 60 -15.29 9.30 -23.76
C SER A 60 -13.88 9.61 -23.27
N ASP A 61 -13.40 10.85 -23.41
CA ASP A 61 -12.03 11.25 -23.15
C ASP A 61 -11.96 12.66 -22.58
N ILE A 62 -10.89 12.92 -21.86
CA ILE A 62 -10.56 14.23 -21.30
C ILE A 62 -9.11 14.53 -21.65
N THR A 63 -8.88 15.66 -22.28
CA THR A 63 -7.52 16.14 -22.59
C THR A 63 -7.03 17.05 -21.47
N LEU A 64 -5.85 16.76 -20.97
CA LEU A 64 -5.14 17.57 -19.97
C LEU A 64 -3.95 18.28 -20.63
N THR A 65 -3.63 19.48 -20.15
CA THR A 65 -2.35 20.14 -20.42
C THR A 65 -1.52 20.09 -19.14
N VAL A 66 -0.31 19.52 -19.22
CA VAL A 66 0.64 19.39 -18.12
C VAL A 66 1.37 20.71 -17.90
N HIS A 67 1.42 21.15 -16.65
CA HIS A 67 2.14 22.35 -16.22
C HIS A 67 3.39 21.99 -15.41
N GLU A 68 3.81 22.88 -14.54
CA GLU A 68 5.00 22.71 -13.68
C GLU A 68 4.88 21.52 -12.73
N GLU A 69 6.03 20.98 -12.40
CA GLU A 69 6.17 19.95 -11.38
C GLU A 69 5.87 20.52 -9.99
N VAL A 70 5.16 19.76 -9.18
CA VAL A 70 4.82 20.08 -7.80
C VAL A 70 5.76 19.27 -6.89
N ASN A 71 6.54 19.97 -6.07
CA ASN A 71 7.41 19.29 -5.12
C ASN A 71 6.58 18.76 -3.94
N THR A 72 6.37 17.46 -3.88
CA THR A 72 5.68 16.77 -2.78
C THR A 72 6.65 15.84 -2.06
N GLN A 73 6.94 16.13 -0.79
CA GLN A 73 7.73 15.24 0.09
C GLN A 73 6.78 14.53 1.06
N MET A 74 6.12 13.46 0.60
CA MET A 74 5.14 12.69 1.38
C MET A 74 5.61 11.26 1.69
N GLU A 75 6.86 10.92 1.36
CA GLU A 75 7.39 9.59 1.60
C GLU A 75 8.15 9.55 2.93
N SER A 76 7.85 8.51 3.72
CA SER A 76 8.62 8.21 4.93
C SER A 76 10.06 7.85 4.57
N TYR A 77 11.00 8.20 5.44
CA TYR A 77 12.39 7.75 5.29
C TYR A 77 12.63 6.31 5.73
N LEU A 78 11.63 5.66 6.33
CA LEU A 78 11.62 4.22 6.56
C LEU A 78 11.12 3.49 5.31
N ASP A 79 11.77 2.39 4.99
CA ASP A 79 11.32 1.44 3.98
C ASP A 79 10.56 0.30 4.67
N ILE A 80 9.23 0.39 4.67
CA ILE A 80 8.35 -0.57 5.35
C ILE A 80 7.77 -1.55 4.35
N ALA A 81 8.05 -2.84 4.55
CA ALA A 81 7.42 -3.95 3.85
C ALA A 81 6.34 -4.60 4.72
N LEU A 82 5.07 -4.55 4.30
CA LEU A 82 3.98 -5.25 4.95
C LEU A 82 3.76 -6.61 4.30
N LEU A 83 4.06 -7.68 5.04
CA LEU A 83 3.87 -9.07 4.67
C LEU A 83 2.55 -9.54 5.24
N GLN A 84 1.49 -9.47 4.42
CA GLN A 84 0.11 -9.65 4.88
C GLN A 84 -0.44 -11.01 4.50
N GLY A 85 -0.75 -11.83 5.49
CA GLY A 85 -1.60 -13.01 5.28
C GLY A 85 -2.94 -12.59 4.69
N ILE A 86 -3.31 -13.17 3.54
CA ILE A 86 -4.50 -12.75 2.80
C ILE A 86 -5.74 -12.89 3.66
N ALA A 87 -6.38 -11.77 3.92
CA ALA A 87 -7.61 -11.63 4.68
C ALA A 87 -8.85 -11.64 3.77
N ARG A 88 -10.04 -11.64 4.37
CA ARG A 88 -11.32 -11.48 3.64
C ARG A 88 -11.35 -10.16 2.89
N ASN A 89 -12.22 -10.08 1.90
CA ASN A 89 -12.32 -9.01 0.92
C ASN A 89 -12.18 -7.60 1.50
N ASP A 90 -13.11 -7.21 2.35
CA ASP A 90 -13.22 -5.89 2.97
C ASP A 90 -12.07 -5.60 3.96
N HIS A 91 -11.63 -6.61 4.70
CA HIS A 91 -10.50 -6.47 5.60
C HIS A 91 -9.19 -6.25 4.84
N MET A 92 -8.99 -6.97 3.72
CA MET A 92 -7.81 -6.78 2.89
C MET A 92 -7.81 -5.40 2.22
N ASP A 93 -8.97 -4.93 1.72
CA ASP A 93 -9.11 -3.61 1.13
C ASP A 93 -8.77 -2.51 2.16
N LEU A 94 -9.22 -2.66 3.41
CA LEU A 94 -8.89 -1.75 4.51
C LEU A 94 -7.39 -1.76 4.82
N VAL A 95 -6.76 -2.95 4.88
CA VAL A 95 -5.31 -3.08 5.08
C VAL A 95 -4.55 -2.34 3.99
N LEU A 96 -4.88 -2.59 2.72
CA LEU A 96 -4.20 -1.96 1.58
C LEU A 96 -4.34 -0.45 1.62
N GLN A 97 -5.57 0.06 1.76
CA GLN A 97 -5.86 1.49 1.83
C GLN A 97 -5.03 2.16 2.92
N LYS A 98 -5.10 1.63 4.15
CA LYS A 98 -4.44 2.26 5.29
C LYS A 98 -2.93 2.02 5.31
N ALA A 99 -2.42 0.91 4.77
CA ALA A 99 -0.98 0.71 4.59
C ALA A 99 -0.37 1.81 3.71
N VAL A 100 -1.07 2.20 2.63
CA VAL A 100 -0.67 3.33 1.77
C VAL A 100 -0.62 4.62 2.58
N GLU A 101 -1.70 4.96 3.30
CA GLU A 101 -1.79 6.18 4.11
C GLU A 101 -0.74 6.25 5.21
N LEU A 102 -0.32 5.08 5.74
CA LEU A 102 0.70 4.95 6.78
C LEU A 102 2.13 4.85 6.24
N GLY A 103 2.35 5.06 4.94
CA GLY A 103 3.68 5.14 4.35
C GLY A 103 4.36 3.79 4.08
N VAL A 104 3.62 2.68 3.96
CA VAL A 104 4.18 1.38 3.54
C VAL A 104 4.68 1.48 2.10
N ASN A 105 5.88 0.93 1.81
CA ASN A 105 6.52 0.98 0.50
C ASN A 105 6.28 -0.29 -0.31
N THR A 106 6.19 -1.44 0.38
CA THR A 106 5.94 -2.73 -0.28
C THR A 106 4.85 -3.51 0.45
N ILE A 107 3.92 -4.06 -0.29
CA ILE A 107 2.89 -4.96 0.24
C ILE A 107 3.05 -6.31 -0.44
N GLN A 108 3.32 -7.34 0.37
CA GLN A 108 3.43 -8.72 -0.07
C GLN A 108 2.23 -9.53 0.45
N PRO A 109 1.22 -9.81 -0.39
CA PRO A 109 0.14 -10.71 -0.02
C PRO A 109 0.62 -12.16 0.02
N LEU A 110 0.30 -12.87 1.10
CA LEU A 110 0.77 -14.24 1.33
C LEU A 110 -0.41 -15.20 1.55
N TRP A 111 -0.44 -16.30 0.79
CA TRP A 111 -1.28 -17.43 1.10
C TRP A 111 -0.71 -18.20 2.29
N MET A 112 -1.42 -18.16 3.40
CA MET A 112 -1.11 -18.90 4.63
C MET A 112 -2.09 -20.04 4.85
N GLN A 113 -1.75 -20.99 5.69
CA GLN A 113 -2.55 -22.20 5.90
C GLN A 113 -3.98 -21.88 6.37
N ARG A 114 -4.16 -20.82 7.17
CA ARG A 114 -5.46 -20.38 7.68
C ARG A 114 -6.07 -19.22 6.91
N SER A 115 -5.56 -18.92 5.73
CA SER A 115 -6.22 -17.98 4.81
C SER A 115 -7.53 -18.56 4.31
N GLN A 116 -8.63 -17.82 4.47
CA GLN A 116 -9.99 -18.36 4.22
C GLN A 116 -10.33 -18.54 2.74
N THR A 117 -9.62 -17.87 1.84
CA THR A 117 -9.96 -17.88 0.41
C THR A 117 -8.71 -18.11 -0.42
N HIS A 118 -8.60 -19.28 -1.04
CA HIS A 118 -7.59 -19.54 -2.06
C HIS A 118 -8.21 -19.26 -3.42
N LEU A 119 -7.87 -18.14 -4.02
CA LEU A 119 -8.29 -17.80 -5.38
C LEU A 119 -7.28 -18.33 -6.41
N LYS A 120 -7.78 -18.83 -7.53
CA LYS A 120 -6.94 -19.34 -8.64
C LYS A 120 -7.29 -18.61 -9.94
N ASN A 121 -6.29 -18.48 -10.81
CA ASN A 121 -6.42 -17.96 -12.17
C ASN A 121 -7.17 -16.61 -12.25
N ASN A 122 -8.15 -16.49 -13.17
CA ASN A 122 -8.87 -15.26 -13.45
C ASN A 122 -9.51 -14.56 -12.22
N ARG A 123 -9.83 -15.32 -11.16
CA ARG A 123 -10.36 -14.73 -9.92
C ARG A 123 -9.27 -14.03 -9.12
N LEU A 124 -8.07 -14.59 -9.10
CA LEU A 124 -6.90 -13.96 -8.47
C LEU A 124 -6.50 -12.68 -9.22
N GLU A 125 -6.42 -12.73 -10.54
CA GLU A 125 -6.09 -11.56 -11.37
C GLU A 125 -7.10 -10.40 -11.18
N LYS A 126 -8.41 -10.73 -11.14
CA LYS A 126 -9.44 -9.72 -10.83
C LYS A 126 -9.28 -9.12 -9.46
N ARG A 127 -8.87 -9.93 -8.47
CA ARG A 127 -8.62 -9.48 -7.12
C ARG A 127 -7.40 -8.55 -7.04
N VAL A 128 -6.30 -8.93 -7.70
CA VAL A 128 -5.08 -8.11 -7.76
C VAL A 128 -5.36 -6.76 -8.42
N ARG A 129 -6.06 -6.74 -9.56
CA ARG A 129 -6.48 -5.47 -10.20
C ARG A 129 -7.37 -4.61 -9.29
N HIS A 130 -8.25 -5.23 -8.50
CA HIS A 130 -9.04 -4.49 -7.52
C HIS A 130 -8.15 -3.88 -6.43
N TRP A 131 -7.19 -4.62 -5.91
CA TRP A 131 -6.23 -4.14 -4.90
C TRP A 131 -5.34 -3.01 -5.43
N GLU A 132 -4.87 -3.11 -6.69
CA GLU A 132 -4.17 -2.01 -7.36
C GLU A 132 -5.04 -0.74 -7.40
N GLY A 133 -6.32 -0.86 -7.72
CA GLY A 133 -7.26 0.25 -7.67
C GLY A 133 -7.43 0.85 -6.27
N VAL A 134 -7.48 0.02 -5.22
CA VAL A 134 -7.52 0.50 -3.81
C VAL A 134 -6.27 1.30 -3.47
N ILE A 135 -5.08 0.81 -3.85
CA ILE A 135 -3.80 1.47 -3.63
C ILE A 135 -3.74 2.82 -4.35
N ILE A 136 -4.13 2.85 -5.63
CA ILE A 136 -4.17 4.09 -6.43
C ILE A 136 -5.08 5.13 -5.77
N ASN A 137 -6.33 4.75 -5.45
CA ASN A 137 -7.29 5.66 -4.81
C ASN A 137 -6.78 6.18 -3.45
N ALA A 138 -6.07 5.35 -2.68
CA ALA A 138 -5.46 5.76 -1.42
C ALA A 138 -4.35 6.79 -1.65
N CYS A 139 -3.48 6.61 -2.66
CA CYS A 139 -2.44 7.59 -3.03
C CYS A 139 -3.05 8.91 -3.52
N GLU A 140 -4.12 8.86 -4.32
CA GLU A 140 -4.86 10.04 -4.77
C GLU A 140 -5.38 10.85 -3.58
N GLN A 141 -5.88 10.18 -2.54
CA GLN A 141 -6.46 10.81 -1.36
C GLN A 141 -5.39 11.29 -0.36
N CYS A 142 -4.36 10.49 -0.06
CA CYS A 142 -3.42 10.81 1.02
C CYS A 142 -2.27 11.73 0.61
N GLY A 143 -2.07 11.97 -0.70
CA GLY A 143 -1.05 12.89 -1.19
C GLY A 143 0.25 12.21 -1.65
N ARG A 144 0.41 10.90 -1.52
CA ARG A 144 1.60 10.20 -2.02
C ARG A 144 1.65 10.21 -3.53
N ALA A 145 2.82 10.55 -4.09
CA ALA A 145 3.07 10.50 -5.53
C ALA A 145 3.79 9.20 -5.94
N THR A 146 4.27 8.42 -4.97
CA THR A 146 4.86 7.08 -5.18
C THR A 146 3.85 6.00 -4.83
N LEU A 147 3.53 5.11 -5.79
CA LEU A 147 2.70 3.95 -5.51
C LEU A 147 3.52 2.90 -4.74
N PRO A 148 3.02 2.36 -3.63
CA PRO A 148 3.62 1.17 -3.03
C PRO A 148 3.65 0.00 -4.01
N VAL A 149 4.69 -0.81 -3.92
CA VAL A 149 4.80 -2.02 -4.72
C VAL A 149 3.84 -3.07 -4.17
N LEU A 150 2.82 -3.45 -4.94
CA LEU A 150 2.02 -4.64 -4.67
C LEU A 150 2.71 -5.84 -5.30
N SER A 151 3.38 -6.65 -4.48
CA SER A 151 4.08 -7.85 -4.94
C SER A 151 3.10 -8.94 -5.39
N PRO A 152 3.49 -9.82 -6.31
CA PRO A 152 2.68 -10.97 -6.67
C PRO A 152 2.30 -11.81 -5.45
N VAL A 153 1.07 -12.32 -5.45
CA VAL A 153 0.61 -13.23 -4.39
C VAL A 153 1.44 -14.50 -4.40
N GLN A 154 2.00 -14.87 -3.25
CA GLN A 154 2.82 -16.08 -3.11
C GLN A 154 2.34 -16.97 -1.96
N ASN A 155 2.71 -18.26 -2.00
CA ASN A 155 2.58 -19.12 -0.83
C ASN A 155 3.58 -18.70 0.23
N TYR A 156 3.15 -18.64 1.49
CA TYR A 156 4.01 -18.22 2.60
C TYR A 156 5.28 -19.08 2.74
N GLY A 157 5.12 -20.41 2.68
CA GLY A 157 6.25 -21.34 2.80
C GLY A 157 7.28 -21.16 1.68
N ASP A 158 6.82 -20.99 0.44
CA ASP A 158 7.70 -20.74 -0.70
C ASP A 158 8.41 -19.39 -0.57
N TRP A 159 7.64 -18.35 -0.22
CA TRP A 159 8.17 -16.98 -0.07
C TRP A 159 9.29 -16.92 0.99
N ILE A 160 9.04 -17.46 2.21
CA ILE A 160 9.99 -17.35 3.32
C ILE A 160 11.27 -18.16 3.08
N SER A 161 11.18 -19.26 2.31
CA SER A 161 12.34 -20.10 1.98
C SER A 161 13.20 -19.55 0.85
N THR A 162 12.64 -18.74 -0.06
CA THR A 162 13.33 -18.26 -1.26
C THR A 162 13.78 -16.80 -1.15
N THR A 163 12.99 -15.94 -0.53
CA THR A 163 13.24 -14.50 -0.51
C THR A 163 14.13 -14.08 0.67
N GLY A 164 14.02 -14.80 1.79
CA GLY A 164 14.69 -14.42 3.03
C GLY A 164 14.08 -13.15 3.65
N LEU A 165 14.71 -12.66 4.71
CA LEU A 165 14.29 -11.44 5.40
C LEU A 165 15.20 -10.27 5.01
N PRO A 166 14.72 -9.28 4.24
CA PRO A 166 15.45 -8.04 4.05
C PRO A 166 15.32 -7.15 5.30
N GLY A 167 16.44 -6.74 5.87
CA GLY A 167 16.46 -5.83 7.01
C GLY A 167 15.91 -6.42 8.32
N ALA A 168 15.35 -5.56 9.17
CA ALA A 168 14.74 -5.99 10.43
C ALA A 168 13.34 -6.59 10.20
N GLY A 169 13.07 -7.74 10.81
CA GLY A 169 11.76 -8.42 10.70
C GLY A 169 11.02 -8.50 12.02
N VAL A 170 9.75 -8.11 12.01
CA VAL A 170 8.84 -8.32 13.14
C VAL A 170 7.64 -9.15 12.71
N MET A 171 7.27 -10.13 13.53
CA MET A 171 6.07 -10.96 13.37
C MET A 171 5.11 -10.66 14.52
N LEU A 172 3.87 -10.30 14.18
CA LEU A 172 2.86 -10.02 15.19
C LEU A 172 2.31 -11.32 15.79
N GLN A 173 2.57 -11.50 17.08
CA GLN A 173 2.20 -12.69 17.83
C GLN A 173 1.59 -12.27 19.18
N PRO A 174 0.28 -12.50 19.42
CA PRO A 174 -0.36 -12.10 20.68
C PRO A 174 0.27 -12.74 21.93
N ALA A 175 0.81 -13.95 21.81
CA ALA A 175 1.46 -14.68 22.90
C ALA A 175 2.92 -14.28 23.14
N SER A 176 3.49 -13.37 22.36
CA SER A 176 4.87 -12.90 22.57
C SER A 176 4.99 -12.12 23.88
N GLU A 177 6.13 -12.28 24.55
CA GLU A 177 6.48 -11.49 25.73
C GLU A 177 7.15 -10.15 25.34
N ILE A 178 7.68 -10.07 24.14
CA ILE A 178 8.42 -8.91 23.63
C ILE A 178 7.44 -7.87 23.08
N SER A 179 7.57 -6.63 23.52
CA SER A 179 6.85 -5.49 22.95
C SER A 179 7.70 -4.77 21.90
N LEU A 180 7.04 -4.03 20.99
CA LEU A 180 7.73 -3.25 19.95
C LEU A 180 8.76 -2.27 20.53
N LYS A 181 8.47 -1.66 21.70
CA LYS A 181 9.39 -0.73 22.40
C LYS A 181 10.72 -1.33 22.85
N GLN A 182 10.80 -2.66 22.96
CA GLN A 182 12.02 -3.38 23.38
C GLN A 182 12.92 -3.71 22.18
N LEU A 183 12.49 -3.34 20.98
CA LEU A 183 13.30 -3.50 19.78
C LEU A 183 14.15 -2.25 19.54
N GLU A 184 15.37 -2.48 19.08
CA GLU A 184 16.22 -1.45 18.49
C GLU A 184 16.19 -1.65 16.97
N LEU A 185 15.89 -0.61 16.23
CA LEU A 185 15.91 -0.61 14.77
C LEU A 185 17.25 -0.05 14.32
N ALA A 186 18.14 -0.93 13.87
CA ALA A 186 19.46 -0.54 13.37
C ALA A 186 19.44 -0.15 11.88
N GLU A 187 18.38 -0.52 11.16
CA GLU A 187 18.25 -0.36 9.72
C GLU A 187 16.99 0.43 9.36
N LYS A 188 17.03 1.10 8.21
CA LYS A 188 15.85 1.83 7.71
C LYS A 188 14.79 0.93 7.09
N HIS A 189 15.14 -0.31 6.78
CA HIS A 189 14.21 -1.31 6.21
C HIS A 189 13.64 -2.20 7.32
N ILE A 190 12.32 -2.27 7.39
CA ILE A 190 11.59 -3.12 8.33
C ILE A 190 10.47 -3.90 7.66
N SER A 191 10.48 -5.22 7.85
CA SER A 191 9.44 -6.14 7.39
C SER A 191 8.46 -6.48 8.52
N VAL A 192 7.16 -6.25 8.30
CA VAL A 192 6.09 -6.51 9.28
C VAL A 192 5.24 -7.67 8.79
N LEU A 193 5.33 -8.82 9.48
CA LEU A 193 4.58 -10.03 9.15
C LEU A 193 3.31 -10.12 9.99
N VAL A 194 2.17 -10.19 9.32
CA VAL A 194 0.83 -10.26 9.92
C VAL A 194 0.07 -11.46 9.36
N GLY A 195 -0.44 -12.32 10.23
CA GLY A 195 -1.26 -13.47 9.83
C GLY A 195 -2.67 -13.08 9.35
N PRO A 196 -3.39 -13.99 8.66
CA PRO A 196 -4.80 -13.81 8.32
C PRO A 196 -5.68 -13.86 9.58
N GLU A 197 -7.02 -13.76 9.44
CA GLU A 197 -7.97 -13.79 10.57
C GLU A 197 -7.83 -15.06 11.45
N GLY A 198 -7.48 -16.20 10.82
CA GLY A 198 -7.22 -17.47 11.54
C GLY A 198 -5.87 -17.50 12.26
N GLY A 199 -5.05 -16.45 12.14
CA GLY A 199 -3.70 -16.38 12.66
C GLY A 199 -2.72 -17.29 11.90
N MET A 200 -1.48 -17.32 12.32
CA MET A 200 -0.44 -18.21 11.82
C MET A 200 -0.43 -19.52 12.58
N THR A 201 -0.07 -20.62 11.91
CA THR A 201 0.15 -21.92 12.58
C THR A 201 1.49 -21.91 13.33
N ALA A 202 1.70 -22.90 14.21
CA ALA A 202 2.97 -23.04 14.92
C ALA A 202 4.16 -23.24 13.96
N ASP A 203 3.94 -24.01 12.89
CA ASP A 203 4.96 -24.26 11.87
C ASP A 203 5.31 -22.97 11.12
N GLU A 204 4.32 -22.18 10.69
CA GLU A 204 4.53 -20.90 10.04
C GLU A 204 5.28 -19.91 10.93
N GLN A 205 4.96 -19.88 12.24
CA GLN A 205 5.68 -19.06 13.22
C GLN A 205 7.13 -19.51 13.38
N THR A 206 7.37 -20.81 13.43
CA THR A 206 8.72 -21.38 13.51
C THR A 206 9.54 -21.04 12.28
N MET A 207 8.94 -21.13 11.08
CA MET A 207 9.58 -20.71 9.83
C MET A 207 9.98 -19.23 9.87
N ALA A 208 9.09 -18.35 10.36
CA ALA A 208 9.40 -16.92 10.50
C ALA A 208 10.58 -16.68 11.46
N VAL A 209 10.57 -17.32 12.63
CA VAL A 209 11.65 -17.18 13.61
C VAL A 209 12.99 -17.66 13.03
N ASN A 210 12.99 -18.81 12.33
CA ASN A 210 14.18 -19.35 11.68
C ASN A 210 14.70 -18.45 10.55
N ALA A 211 13.83 -17.69 9.90
CA ALA A 211 14.19 -16.68 8.91
C ALA A 211 14.66 -15.35 9.52
N GLY A 212 14.65 -15.20 10.85
CA GLY A 212 15.14 -14.01 11.55
C GLY A 212 14.05 -13.04 12.02
N PHE A 213 12.77 -13.35 11.84
CA PHE A 213 11.69 -12.50 12.39
C PHE A 213 11.65 -12.58 13.92
N ARG A 214 11.51 -11.43 14.55
CA ARG A 214 11.28 -11.31 15.98
C ARG A 214 9.79 -11.27 16.27
N SER A 215 9.31 -12.20 17.10
CA SER A 215 7.91 -12.20 17.55
C SER A 215 7.69 -11.04 18.51
N ILE A 216 6.65 -10.24 18.26
CA ILE A 216 6.28 -9.11 19.11
C ILE A 216 4.77 -9.09 19.37
N ARG A 217 4.36 -8.50 20.50
CA ARG A 217 2.96 -8.21 20.81
C ARG A 217 2.66 -6.72 20.78
N LEU A 218 1.43 -6.39 20.42
CA LEU A 218 0.87 -5.04 20.48
C LEU A 218 -0.18 -4.96 21.61
N GLY A 219 0.33 -4.95 22.85
CA GLY A 219 -0.52 -4.90 24.04
C GLY A 219 -1.21 -6.23 24.39
N PRO A 220 -2.14 -6.24 25.37
CA PRO A 220 -2.71 -7.47 25.95
C PRO A 220 -3.94 -8.00 25.21
N ARG A 221 -4.46 -7.27 24.23
CA ARG A 221 -5.68 -7.64 23.50
C ARG A 221 -5.34 -8.36 22.20
N ILE A 222 -6.20 -9.32 21.82
CA ILE A 222 -6.16 -9.91 20.49
C ILE A 222 -6.74 -8.88 19.50
N LEU A 223 -5.94 -8.46 18.54
CA LEU A 223 -6.35 -7.54 17.48
C LEU A 223 -6.81 -8.35 16.26
N ARG A 224 -7.76 -7.82 15.51
CA ARG A 224 -8.08 -8.34 14.18
C ARG A 224 -6.90 -8.10 13.25
N THR A 225 -6.81 -8.89 12.17
CA THR A 225 -5.66 -8.83 11.25
C THR A 225 -5.43 -7.43 10.69
N GLU A 226 -6.49 -6.76 10.25
CA GLU A 226 -6.43 -5.37 9.77
C GLU A 226 -5.99 -4.41 10.89
N THR A 227 -6.55 -4.54 12.08
CA THR A 227 -6.16 -3.69 13.22
C THR A 227 -4.71 -3.92 13.62
N ALA A 228 -4.24 -5.16 13.59
CA ALA A 228 -2.88 -5.52 13.93
C ALA A 228 -1.87 -4.92 12.94
N ALA A 229 -2.14 -5.02 11.64
CA ALA A 229 -1.31 -4.41 10.60
C ALA A 229 -1.20 -2.89 10.78
N LEU A 230 -2.34 -2.21 10.90
CA LEU A 230 -2.39 -0.76 11.04
C LEU A 230 -1.71 -0.26 12.32
N ALA A 231 -1.98 -0.92 13.45
CA ALA A 231 -1.38 -0.56 14.73
C ALA A 231 0.14 -0.78 14.73
N ALA A 232 0.64 -1.84 14.09
CA ALA A 232 2.07 -2.10 13.98
C ALA A 232 2.76 -1.02 13.15
N VAL A 233 2.25 -0.74 11.95
CA VAL A 233 2.84 0.25 11.04
C VAL A 233 2.80 1.65 11.69
N SER A 234 1.67 2.05 12.29
CA SER A 234 1.57 3.33 12.99
C SER A 234 2.56 3.45 14.16
N ALA A 235 2.73 2.38 14.94
CA ALA A 235 3.68 2.37 16.05
C ALA A 235 5.14 2.44 15.54
N ILE A 236 5.46 1.78 14.44
CA ILE A 236 6.77 1.84 13.78
C ILE A 236 7.06 3.25 13.28
N GLN A 237 6.10 3.88 12.59
CA GLN A 237 6.24 5.27 12.12
C GLN A 237 6.41 6.27 13.28
N THR A 238 5.72 6.03 14.41
CA THR A 238 5.85 6.87 15.60
C THR A 238 7.20 6.71 16.31
N LEU A 239 7.75 5.48 16.33
CA LEU A 239 9.00 5.20 17.04
C LEU A 239 10.25 5.55 16.22
N TRP A 240 10.20 5.32 14.92
CA TRP A 240 11.37 5.38 14.04
C TRP A 240 11.12 6.05 12.69
N GLY A 241 9.90 6.50 12.40
CA GLY A 241 9.49 7.08 11.13
C GLY A 241 9.08 8.54 11.23
N ASP A 242 8.15 8.95 10.40
CA ASP A 242 7.75 10.34 10.17
C ASP A 242 6.52 10.80 10.96
N PHE A 243 6.00 9.99 11.91
CA PHE A 243 4.87 10.37 12.79
C PHE A 243 5.31 11.11 14.07
N SER A 244 6.51 11.67 14.08
CA SER A 244 7.07 12.41 15.22
C SER A 244 7.09 13.93 15.00
#